data_d491d65ba0de99cef5672f3796fefb5d
#
_entry.id   d491d65ba0de99cef5672f3796fefb5d
#
_cell.length_a   1.000
_cell.length_b   1.000
_cell.length_c   1.000
_cell.angle_alpha   90.00
_cell.angle_beta   90.00
_cell.angle_gamma   90.00
#
_symmetry.space_group_name_H-M   'P 1'
#
loop_
_entity.id
_entity.type
_entity.pdbx_description
1 polymer ?
#
loop_
_entity_poly.entity_id
_entity_poly.type
_entity_poly.pdbx_seq_one_letter_code
_entity_poly.pdbx_strand_id
1 'polypeptide(L)'
;MPVRPALVLSLLVLTPVSAASGASDPSGVWTRGDGNARVRIAPCGGNICATNLWIGDTSGGENVGDRLVLTVSAGGEGTLVGTAYDPQRNLTYSMEMTVKARQLQTRGCVLGGLLCKSVTWSRED
;
A
#
# COMPACT_ATOMS: atom_id res chain seq x y z
N MET A 1 -66.28 -17.43 -5.46
CA MET A 1 -65.23 -17.32 -4.43
C MET A 1 -64.01 -16.73 -5.01
N PRO A 2 -63.67 -15.55 -4.67
CA PRO A 2 -62.48 -14.97 -5.20
C PRO A 2 -61.24 -15.64 -4.60
N VAL A 3 -60.43 -16.16 -5.45
CA VAL A 3 -59.12 -16.68 -5.07
C VAL A 3 -58.18 -15.49 -4.95
N ARG A 4 -57.66 -15.31 -3.83
CA ARG A 4 -56.62 -14.28 -3.63
C ARG A 4 -55.31 -14.83 -4.12
N PRO A 5 -54.66 -14.18 -5.04
CA PRO A 5 -53.30 -14.53 -5.34
C PRO A 5 -52.41 -14.19 -4.16
N ALA A 6 -51.65 -15.15 -3.73
CA ALA A 6 -50.64 -14.91 -2.75
C ALA A 6 -49.61 -13.94 -3.33
N LEU A 7 -49.45 -12.81 -2.72
CA LEU A 7 -48.38 -11.91 -3.06
C LEU A 7 -47.07 -12.52 -2.57
N VAL A 8 -46.33 -13.06 -3.51
CA VAL A 8 -44.95 -13.47 -3.22
C VAL A 8 -44.13 -12.23 -3.27
N LEU A 9 -43.80 -11.71 -2.13
CA LEU A 9 -42.81 -10.64 -2.04
C LEU A 9 -41.45 -11.24 -2.22
N SER A 10 -40.89 -11.07 -3.38
CA SER A 10 -39.48 -11.39 -3.61
C SER A 10 -38.64 -10.33 -2.91
N LEU A 11 -38.11 -10.67 -1.78
CA LEU A 11 -37.11 -9.85 -1.16
C LEU A 11 -35.81 -9.99 -1.96
N LEU A 12 -35.49 -8.96 -2.70
CA LEU A 12 -34.14 -8.79 -3.21
C LEU A 12 -33.22 -8.45 -2.06
N VAL A 13 -32.50 -9.43 -1.60
CA VAL A 13 -31.41 -9.19 -0.67
C VAL A 13 -30.23 -8.67 -1.49
N LEU A 14 -30.07 -7.38 -1.48
CA LEU A 14 -28.85 -6.76 -1.95
C LEU A 14 -27.78 -7.02 -0.89
N THR A 15 -26.96 -8.04 -1.13
CA THR A 15 -25.73 -8.17 -0.37
C THR A 15 -24.79 -7.04 -0.78
N PRO A 16 -24.40 -6.15 0.13
CA PRO A 16 -23.35 -5.21 -0.20
C PRO A 16 -22.10 -6.01 -0.56
N VAL A 17 -21.61 -5.78 -1.74
CA VAL A 17 -20.28 -6.26 -2.11
C VAL A 17 -19.32 -5.54 -1.17
N SER A 18 -18.90 -6.24 -0.16
CA SER A 18 -17.78 -5.78 0.65
C SER A 18 -16.59 -5.62 -0.28
N ALA A 19 -16.29 -4.39 -0.60
CA ALA A 19 -15.12 -4.09 -1.37
C ALA A 19 -13.91 -4.55 -0.56
N ALA A 20 -13.30 -5.63 -0.98
CA ALA A 20 -12.01 -6.08 -0.45
C ALA A 20 -10.89 -5.08 -0.76
N SER A 21 -11.23 -3.91 -1.34
CA SER A 21 -10.31 -2.84 -1.71
C SER A 21 -9.55 -2.26 -0.52
N GLY A 22 -10.07 -2.33 0.71
CA GLY A 22 -9.38 -1.87 1.90
C GLY A 22 -8.10 -2.66 2.22
N ALA A 23 -8.03 -3.94 1.80
CA ALA A 23 -6.88 -4.79 2.06
C ALA A 23 -5.66 -4.43 1.20
N SER A 24 -5.86 -3.71 0.09
CA SER A 24 -4.77 -3.33 -0.83
C SER A 24 -4.39 -1.85 -0.72
N ASP A 25 -4.96 -1.12 0.23
CA ASP A 25 -4.65 0.29 0.40
C ASP A 25 -3.48 0.47 1.38
N PRO A 26 -2.30 0.89 0.89
CA PRO A 26 -1.13 1.09 1.73
C PRO A 26 -1.15 2.44 2.46
N SER A 27 -2.16 3.28 2.27
CA SER A 27 -2.20 4.61 2.89
C SER A 27 -2.17 4.52 4.42
N GLY A 28 -1.41 5.39 5.02
CA GLY A 28 -1.26 5.46 6.47
C GLY A 28 0.16 5.78 6.89
N VAL A 29 0.41 5.66 8.20
CA VAL A 29 1.73 5.86 8.78
C VAL A 29 2.28 4.51 9.23
N TRP A 30 3.51 4.28 8.87
CA TRP A 30 4.18 3.01 9.06
C TRP A 30 5.54 3.19 9.74
N THR A 31 5.85 2.30 10.67
CA THR A 31 7.18 2.22 11.28
C THR A 31 7.96 1.11 10.60
N ARG A 32 9.16 1.42 10.11
CA ARG A 32 10.04 0.43 9.49
C ARG A 32 10.53 -0.59 10.52
N GLY A 33 10.69 -1.83 10.10
CA GLY A 33 11.03 -2.94 10.99
C GLY A 33 12.34 -2.77 11.77
N ASP A 34 13.29 -1.98 11.24
CA ASP A 34 14.53 -1.64 11.96
C ASP A 34 14.35 -0.53 13.00
N GLY A 35 13.15 0.07 13.09
CA GLY A 35 12.85 1.16 14.01
C GLY A 35 13.47 2.51 13.64
N ASN A 36 14.14 2.61 12.50
CA ASN A 36 14.88 3.82 12.12
C ASN A 36 14.10 4.81 11.27
N ALA A 37 12.90 4.47 10.85
CA ALA A 37 12.09 5.35 10.01
C ALA A 37 10.60 5.24 10.34
N ARG A 38 9.91 6.36 10.26
CA ARG A 38 8.47 6.47 10.17
C ARG A 38 8.12 7.10 8.84
N VAL A 39 7.20 6.49 8.12
CA VAL A 39 6.87 6.87 6.75
C VAL A 39 5.36 7.03 6.62
N ARG A 40 4.95 8.11 5.95
CA ARG A 40 3.56 8.28 5.53
C ARG A 40 3.41 7.87 4.07
N ILE A 41 2.47 6.99 3.82
CA ILE A 41 2.03 6.67 2.46
C ILE A 41 0.68 7.34 2.24
N ALA A 42 0.58 8.14 1.18
CA ALA A 42 -0.62 8.89 0.86
C ALA A 42 -0.68 9.20 -0.65
N PRO A 43 -1.87 9.44 -1.19
CA PRO A 43 -1.99 9.89 -2.58
C PRO A 43 -1.21 11.19 -2.83
N CYS A 44 -0.58 11.28 -3.99
CA CYS A 44 0.14 12.47 -4.44
C CYS A 44 0.00 12.60 -5.97
N GLY A 45 -0.92 13.47 -6.40
CA GLY A 45 -1.30 13.52 -7.82
C GLY A 45 -1.95 12.19 -8.24
N GLY A 46 -1.64 11.70 -9.42
CA GLY A 46 -2.13 10.41 -9.92
C GLY A 46 -1.42 9.18 -9.36
N ASN A 47 -0.47 9.36 -8.44
CA ASN A 47 0.34 8.31 -7.86
C ASN A 47 0.16 8.25 -6.34
N ILE A 48 1.04 7.49 -5.68
CA ILE A 48 1.14 7.39 -4.24
C ILE A 48 2.55 7.80 -3.85
N CYS A 49 2.69 8.57 -2.77
CA CYS A 49 4.00 8.94 -2.25
C CYS A 49 4.24 8.32 -0.88
N ALA A 50 5.47 7.88 -0.66
CA ALA A 50 5.98 7.48 0.63
C ALA A 50 6.98 8.55 1.11
N THR A 51 6.66 9.22 2.20
CA THR A 51 7.45 10.36 2.70
C THR A 51 7.99 10.05 4.08
N ASN A 52 9.29 10.23 4.27
CA ASN A 52 9.92 10.07 5.58
C ASN A 52 9.43 11.16 6.53
N LEU A 53 8.73 10.78 7.59
CA LEU A 53 8.28 11.68 8.64
C LEU A 53 9.33 11.83 9.73
N TRP A 54 10.09 10.78 9.97
CA TRP A 54 11.11 10.73 10.99
C TRP A 54 12.18 9.71 10.64
N ILE A 55 13.43 10.05 10.87
CA ILE A 55 14.59 9.18 10.73
C ILE A 55 15.41 9.29 12.02
N GLY A 56 15.68 8.16 12.65
CA GLY A 56 16.45 8.11 13.88
C GLY A 56 17.93 8.39 13.66
N ASP A 57 18.54 7.59 12.80
CA ASP A 57 19.94 7.73 12.41
C ASP A 57 20.02 8.07 10.93
N THR A 58 20.50 9.27 10.62
CA THR A 58 20.60 9.79 9.26
C THR A 58 21.95 9.48 8.59
N SER A 59 22.85 8.78 9.27
CA SER A 59 24.19 8.51 8.76
C SER A 59 24.18 7.64 7.49
N GLY A 60 23.12 6.88 7.27
CA GLY A 60 22.91 6.08 6.04
C GLY A 60 22.44 6.88 4.83
N GLY A 61 22.26 8.20 4.96
CA GLY A 61 21.85 9.07 3.84
C GLY A 61 20.35 9.27 3.70
N GLU A 62 19.55 8.74 4.60
CA GLU A 62 18.10 8.98 4.64
C GLU A 62 17.83 10.24 5.45
N ASN A 63 16.91 11.07 4.98
CA ASN A 63 16.53 12.31 5.63
C ASN A 63 15.03 12.44 5.77
N VAL A 64 14.60 13.20 6.78
CA VAL A 64 13.20 13.60 6.92
C VAL A 64 12.80 14.42 5.69
N GLY A 65 11.62 14.12 5.16
CA GLY A 65 11.11 14.76 3.96
C GLY A 65 11.49 14.07 2.65
N ASP A 66 12.44 13.15 2.65
CA ASP A 66 12.73 12.33 1.47
C ASP A 66 11.49 11.55 1.07
N ARG A 67 11.27 11.45 -0.25
CA ARG A 67 10.04 10.93 -0.79
C ARG A 67 10.30 9.96 -1.93
N LEU A 68 9.56 8.87 -1.92
CA LEU A 68 9.45 7.96 -3.07
C LEU A 68 8.11 8.18 -3.76
N VAL A 69 8.11 8.16 -5.08
CA VAL A 69 6.89 8.19 -5.88
C VAL A 69 6.60 6.77 -6.35
N LEU A 70 5.48 6.23 -5.92
CA LEU A 70 5.08 4.86 -6.19
C LEU A 70 4.07 4.85 -7.32
N THR A 71 4.37 4.12 -8.39
CA THR A 71 3.44 3.85 -9.49
C THR A 71 3.15 2.36 -9.46
N VAL A 72 2.06 2.00 -8.81
CA VAL A 72 1.72 0.60 -8.53
C VAL A 72 0.28 0.30 -8.93
N SER A 73 0.02 -0.96 -9.23
CA SER A 73 -1.29 -1.48 -9.55
C SER A 73 -1.48 -2.87 -8.92
N ALA A 74 -2.72 -3.35 -8.90
CA ALA A 74 -3.01 -4.65 -8.31
C ALA A 74 -2.24 -5.76 -9.03
N GLY A 75 -1.49 -6.56 -8.26
CA GLY A 75 -0.67 -7.66 -8.73
C GLY A 75 -1.09 -9.01 -8.18
N GLY A 76 -2.26 -9.08 -7.57
CA GLY A 76 -2.78 -10.25 -6.90
C GLY A 76 -3.46 -9.83 -5.60
N GLU A 77 -3.96 -10.78 -4.84
CA GLU A 77 -4.69 -10.52 -3.61
C GLU A 77 -3.79 -9.86 -2.57
N GLY A 78 -4.15 -8.65 -2.14
CA GLY A 78 -3.41 -7.88 -1.15
C GLY A 78 -2.05 -7.37 -1.62
N THR A 79 -1.72 -7.53 -2.91
CA THR A 79 -0.41 -7.19 -3.46
C THR A 79 -0.52 -6.08 -4.49
N LEU A 80 0.40 -5.15 -4.42
CA LEU A 80 0.60 -4.09 -5.41
C LEU A 80 1.97 -4.24 -6.04
N VAL A 81 2.05 -4.06 -7.35
CA VAL A 81 3.30 -4.17 -8.10
C VAL A 81 3.50 -2.97 -9.02
N GLY A 82 4.73 -2.60 -9.24
CA GLY A 82 5.08 -1.49 -10.10
C GLY A 82 6.48 -0.98 -9.83
N THR A 83 6.59 0.33 -9.71
CA THR A 83 7.87 1.01 -9.51
C THR A 83 7.82 1.99 -8.35
N ALA A 84 8.98 2.25 -7.76
CA ALA A 84 9.21 3.32 -6.81
C ALA A 84 10.34 4.20 -7.35
N TYR A 85 10.05 5.48 -7.58
CA TYR A 85 11.03 6.45 -8.02
C TYR A 85 11.52 7.27 -6.83
N ASP A 86 12.82 7.31 -6.65
CA ASP A 86 13.50 8.14 -5.65
C ASP A 86 14.08 9.39 -6.33
N PRO A 87 13.39 10.54 -6.24
CA PRO A 87 13.88 11.77 -6.87
C PRO A 87 15.12 12.33 -6.20
N GLN A 88 15.39 12.01 -4.92
CA GLN A 88 16.56 12.49 -4.22
C GLN A 88 17.86 11.88 -4.79
N ARG A 89 17.76 10.60 -5.25
CA ARG A 89 18.91 9.83 -5.78
C ARG A 89 18.81 9.56 -7.27
N ASN A 90 17.69 9.96 -7.89
CA ASN A 90 17.38 9.66 -9.29
C ASN A 90 17.49 8.17 -9.60
N LEU A 91 16.86 7.37 -8.76
CA LEU A 91 16.85 5.92 -8.88
C LEU A 91 15.42 5.40 -8.98
N THR A 92 15.20 4.42 -9.85
CA THR A 92 13.93 3.72 -9.97
C THR A 92 14.11 2.27 -9.54
N TYR A 93 13.25 1.83 -8.62
CA TYR A 93 13.18 0.45 -8.16
C TYR A 93 11.97 -0.24 -8.78
N SER A 94 12.09 -1.52 -9.10
CA SER A 94 10.88 -2.34 -9.21
C SER A 94 10.38 -2.61 -7.79
N MET A 95 9.06 -2.54 -7.60
CA MET A 95 8.47 -2.55 -6.26
C MET A 95 7.32 -3.55 -6.18
N GLU A 96 7.33 -4.33 -5.12
CA GLU A 96 6.20 -5.16 -4.73
C GLU A 96 5.83 -4.86 -3.29
N MET A 97 4.54 -4.67 -3.04
CA MET A 97 4.00 -4.39 -1.72
C MET A 97 2.92 -5.40 -1.38
N THR A 98 3.01 -6.02 -0.20
CA THR A 98 1.94 -6.84 0.33
C THR A 98 1.33 -6.11 1.52
N VAL A 99 0.05 -5.76 1.40
CA VAL A 99 -0.65 -4.92 2.36
C VAL A 99 -1.57 -5.78 3.21
N LYS A 100 -1.40 -5.71 4.51
CA LYS A 100 -2.27 -6.32 5.52
C LYS A 100 -2.80 -5.23 6.45
N ALA A 101 -3.78 -5.58 7.30
CA ALA A 101 -4.41 -4.60 8.18
C ALA A 101 -3.41 -3.84 9.05
N ARG A 102 -2.43 -4.54 9.61
CA ARG A 102 -1.46 -3.99 10.57
C ARG A 102 -0.01 -4.09 10.13
N GLN A 103 0.24 -4.68 8.98
CA GLN A 103 1.58 -4.96 8.50
C GLN A 103 1.67 -4.71 7.01
N LEU A 104 2.79 -4.20 6.58
CA LEU A 104 3.15 -3.99 5.18
C LEU A 104 4.50 -4.65 4.93
N GLN A 105 4.60 -5.38 3.84
CA GLN A 105 5.88 -5.88 3.35
C GLN A 105 6.19 -5.23 2.01
N THR A 106 7.39 -4.71 1.88
CA THR A 106 7.86 -4.16 0.61
C THR A 106 9.10 -4.90 0.14
N ARG A 107 9.19 -5.08 -1.17
CA ARG A 107 10.38 -5.60 -1.83
C ARG A 107 10.72 -4.68 -2.98
N GLY A 108 11.88 -4.03 -2.89
CA GLY A 108 12.41 -3.15 -3.94
C GLY A 108 13.64 -3.77 -4.56
N CYS A 109 13.72 -3.72 -5.88
CA CYS A 109 14.84 -4.30 -6.62
C CYS A 109 15.41 -3.30 -7.62
N VAL A 110 16.71 -3.36 -7.83
CA VAL A 110 17.44 -2.64 -8.87
C VAL A 110 18.21 -3.62 -9.75
N LEU A 111 18.81 -3.12 -10.82
CA LEU A 111 19.64 -3.92 -11.74
C LEU A 111 18.90 -5.14 -12.30
N GLY A 112 17.67 -4.93 -12.78
CA GLY A 112 16.88 -6.00 -13.39
C GLY A 112 16.49 -7.12 -12.45
N GLY A 113 16.40 -6.83 -11.15
CA GLY A 113 16.04 -7.81 -10.13
C GLY A 113 17.21 -8.51 -9.47
N LEU A 114 18.44 -8.11 -9.78
CA LEU A 114 19.64 -8.73 -9.20
C LEU A 114 19.89 -8.31 -7.75
N LEU A 115 19.53 -7.08 -7.38
CA LEU A 115 19.70 -6.56 -6.02
C LEU A 115 18.33 -6.18 -5.47
N CYS A 116 17.87 -6.93 -4.49
CA CYS A 116 16.57 -6.74 -3.85
C CYS A 116 16.72 -6.54 -2.36
N LYS A 117 15.85 -5.68 -1.80
CA LYS A 117 15.73 -5.50 -0.37
C LYS A 117 14.27 -5.64 0.04
N SER A 118 14.04 -6.50 1.03
CA SER A 118 12.72 -6.68 1.62
C SER A 118 12.67 -6.01 2.98
N VAL A 119 11.57 -5.32 3.25
CA VAL A 119 11.36 -4.58 4.49
C VAL A 119 9.97 -4.89 5.01
N THR A 120 9.85 -5.07 6.31
CA THR A 120 8.58 -5.19 7.01
C THR A 120 8.28 -3.90 7.74
N TRP A 121 7.03 -3.46 7.66
CA TRP A 121 6.54 -2.23 8.26
C TRP A 121 5.35 -2.55 9.16
N SER A 122 5.22 -1.82 10.25
CA SER A 122 4.08 -1.93 11.16
C SER A 122 3.24 -0.67 11.09
N ARG A 123 1.92 -0.82 11.02
CA ARG A 123 1.00 0.32 11.03
C ARG A 123 1.02 0.97 12.40
N GLU A 124 1.09 2.29 12.41
CA GLU A 124 1.34 3.06 13.61
C GLU A 124 0.07 3.51 14.34
N ASP A 125 -1.04 3.54 13.69
CA ASP A 125 -2.29 4.00 14.30
C ASP A 125 -3.18 2.88 14.87
#